data_16272f808ecd78adc3e89e34e17e18f7
#
_entry.id   16272f808ecd78adc3e89e34e17e18f7
#
_cell.length_a   1.000
_cell.length_b   1.000
_cell.length_c   1.000
_cell.angle_alpha   90.00
_cell.angle_beta   90.00
_cell.angle_gamma   90.00
#
_symmetry.space_group_name_H-M   'P 1'
#
loop_
_entity.id
_entity.type
_entity.pdbx_description
1 polymer ?
#
loop_
_entity_poly.entity_id
_entity_poly.type
_entity_poly.pdbx_seq_one_letter_code
_entity_poly.pdbx_strand_id
1 'polypeptide(L)'
;MVVLGLRAAAFNASVSSAPFLSTALLGALNGSGRVNVLMVGYAGGDQGGAFLADSIQIMSVEPTTDTTTTIPIPRDLWIEGVGSFDQDGKVNEVFAVGNASGGLDEAASLLAEVLSEVTGLRIDHWLSIDFAGFRDIVDAVGGVTVDNPVAFAYTMTEPQHAIGDWSAGAFEAGEIHLDGEASLAYSRARYTSVFAESNDYARSVRQARVLGSLREQLGAGGIASIIPGLRLMDAMEGRVRTDLSAIDLFLLSSHLSSDRRIELTEGLVLTATSNSNGAYILIPAGWTGPGSYGGLQAYLSAALSTDAQ
;
A
#
# COMPACT_ATOMS: atom_id res chain seq x y z
N MET A 1 -5.79 32.19 9.66
CA MET A 1 -4.61 31.98 8.79
C MET A 1 -3.38 31.52 9.59
N VAL A 2 -2.85 32.31 10.54
CA VAL A 2 -1.63 31.97 11.33
C VAL A 2 -1.78 30.63 12.07
N VAL A 3 -2.91 30.40 12.75
CA VAL A 3 -3.17 29.17 13.51
C VAL A 3 -3.20 27.93 12.59
N LEU A 4 -3.79 28.04 11.41
CA LEU A 4 -3.82 26.95 10.44
C LEU A 4 -2.42 26.63 9.90
N GLY A 5 -1.61 27.65 9.62
CA GLY A 5 -0.23 27.46 9.18
C GLY A 5 0.66 26.78 10.24
N LEU A 6 0.50 27.17 11.52
CA LEU A 6 1.21 26.53 12.63
C LEU A 6 0.78 25.07 12.81
N ARG A 7 -0.52 24.77 12.65
CA ARG A 7 -1.04 23.41 12.73
C ARG A 7 -0.49 22.54 11.59
N ALA A 8 -0.49 23.05 10.35
CA ALA A 8 0.06 22.35 9.20
C ALA A 8 1.59 22.09 9.33
N ALA A 9 2.35 23.05 9.89
CA ALA A 9 3.78 22.86 10.13
C ALA A 9 4.04 21.82 11.24
N ALA A 10 3.24 21.83 12.33
CA ALA A 10 3.32 20.83 13.38
C ALA A 10 2.97 19.44 12.86
N PHE A 11 1.90 19.32 12.06
CA PHE A 11 1.53 18.10 11.37
C PHE A 11 2.67 17.58 10.49
N ASN A 12 3.24 18.42 9.63
CA ASN A 12 4.38 18.02 8.81
C ASN A 12 5.52 17.43 9.66
N ALA A 13 5.87 18.09 10.77
CA ALA A 13 6.94 17.61 11.65
C ALA A 13 6.63 16.25 12.32
N SER A 14 5.35 15.90 12.47
CA SER A 14 4.95 14.63 13.09
C SER A 14 4.92 13.45 12.10
N VAL A 15 4.67 13.71 10.81
CA VAL A 15 4.47 12.65 9.80
C VAL A 15 5.59 12.57 8.77
N SER A 16 6.36 13.64 8.56
CA SER A 16 7.29 13.75 7.44
C SER A 16 8.72 14.03 7.88
N SER A 17 9.67 13.42 7.16
CA SER A 17 11.08 13.78 7.21
C SER A 17 11.42 14.98 6.31
N ALA A 18 10.54 15.36 5.36
CA ALA A 18 10.75 16.50 4.47
C ALA A 18 10.49 17.84 5.16
N PRO A 19 11.18 18.92 4.76
CA PRO A 19 10.83 20.27 5.18
C PRO A 19 9.40 20.65 4.77
N PHE A 20 8.67 21.38 5.64
CA PHE A 20 7.26 21.78 5.40
C PHE A 20 7.04 22.49 4.06
N LEU A 21 7.96 23.31 3.62
CA LEU A 21 7.89 24.02 2.33
C LEU A 21 8.62 23.29 1.20
N SER A 22 8.81 21.98 1.31
CA SER A 22 9.31 21.17 0.19
C SER A 22 8.35 21.27 -1.00
N THR A 23 8.90 21.40 -2.19
CA THR A 23 8.17 21.36 -3.46
C THR A 23 8.78 20.29 -4.39
N ALA A 24 9.41 19.28 -3.80
CA ALA A 24 10.11 18.23 -4.55
C ALA A 24 9.12 17.47 -5.47
N LEU A 25 7.96 17.09 -4.95
CA LEU A 25 6.91 16.44 -5.71
C LEU A 25 6.36 17.35 -6.80
N LEU A 26 6.12 18.65 -6.51
CA LEU A 26 5.66 19.62 -7.51
C LEU A 26 6.64 19.71 -8.69
N GLY A 27 7.95 19.72 -8.40
CA GLY A 27 8.98 19.70 -9.44
C GLY A 27 8.94 18.43 -10.27
N ALA A 28 8.74 17.28 -9.63
CA ALA A 28 8.61 15.98 -10.29
C ALA A 28 7.32 15.89 -11.14
N LEU A 29 6.19 16.33 -10.62
CA LEU A 29 4.90 16.36 -11.32
C LEU A 29 4.86 17.37 -12.50
N ASN A 30 5.67 18.40 -12.49
CA ASN A 30 5.84 19.31 -13.62
C ASN A 30 6.86 18.81 -14.65
N GLY A 31 7.52 17.69 -14.37
CA GLY A 31 8.45 17.00 -15.28
C GLY A 31 7.70 16.16 -16.32
N SER A 32 8.48 15.51 -17.19
CA SER A 32 7.96 14.60 -18.23
C SER A 32 8.07 13.12 -17.84
N GLY A 33 8.37 12.82 -16.58
CA GLY A 33 8.58 11.45 -16.08
C GLY A 33 7.53 11.05 -15.07
N ARG A 34 7.28 9.75 -14.98
CA ARG A 34 6.42 9.17 -13.94
C ARG A 34 6.99 9.42 -12.55
N VAL A 35 6.09 9.63 -11.60
CA VAL A 35 6.41 9.72 -10.17
C VAL A 35 5.88 8.48 -9.49
N ASN A 36 6.77 7.70 -8.86
CA ASN A 36 6.40 6.47 -8.18
C ASN A 36 6.48 6.65 -6.67
N VAL A 37 5.36 6.42 -6.01
CA VAL A 37 5.22 6.51 -4.55
C VAL A 37 4.98 5.11 -3.99
N LEU A 38 5.85 4.65 -3.11
CA LEU A 38 5.67 3.41 -2.38
C LEU A 38 4.69 3.64 -1.22
N MET A 39 3.63 2.84 -1.16
CA MET A 39 2.67 2.83 -0.06
C MET A 39 2.80 1.53 0.72
N VAL A 40 3.03 1.63 2.03
CA VAL A 40 3.23 0.49 2.92
C VAL A 40 2.22 0.50 4.04
N GLY A 41 1.49 -0.62 4.21
CA GLY A 41 0.63 -0.87 5.36
C GLY A 41 1.21 -1.98 6.25
N TYR A 42 1.30 -1.74 7.55
CA TYR A 42 1.83 -2.69 8.53
C TYR A 42 0.98 -2.72 9.80
N ALA A 43 1.13 -3.77 10.63
CA ALA A 43 0.26 -3.92 11.80
C ALA A 43 0.51 -2.85 12.88
N GLY A 44 1.76 -2.56 13.16
CA GLY A 44 2.15 -1.70 14.29
C GLY A 44 2.00 -2.37 15.65
N GLY A 45 2.44 -1.69 16.70
CA GLY A 45 2.42 -2.22 18.08
C GLY A 45 3.64 -3.08 18.41
N ASP A 46 3.55 -3.83 19.53
CA ASP A 46 4.69 -4.55 20.11
C ASP A 46 4.66 -6.07 19.87
N GLN A 47 3.68 -6.57 19.10
CA GLN A 47 3.57 -8.01 18.84
C GLN A 47 4.60 -8.49 17.80
N GLY A 48 4.91 -9.78 17.83
CA GLY A 48 5.75 -10.41 16.81
C GLY A 48 5.18 -10.18 15.40
N GLY A 49 6.01 -9.73 14.46
CA GLY A 49 5.59 -9.40 13.10
C GLY A 49 4.90 -8.04 12.92
N ALA A 50 4.86 -7.20 13.97
CA ALA A 50 4.22 -5.88 13.94
C ALA A 50 4.69 -4.97 12.78
N PHE A 51 5.92 -5.15 12.34
CA PHE A 51 6.54 -4.37 11.27
C PHE A 51 6.73 -5.16 9.96
N LEU A 52 6.09 -6.32 9.80
CA LEU A 52 5.97 -6.93 8.48
C LEU A 52 5.05 -6.08 7.60
N ALA A 53 5.48 -5.81 6.37
CA ALA A 53 4.65 -5.07 5.43
C ALA A 53 3.50 -5.97 4.91
N ASP A 54 2.30 -5.78 5.43
CA ASP A 54 1.12 -6.57 5.06
C ASP A 54 0.45 -6.10 3.76
N SER A 55 0.65 -4.82 3.41
CA SER A 55 0.22 -4.22 2.15
C SER A 55 1.39 -3.44 1.57
N ILE A 56 1.77 -3.75 0.33
CA ILE A 56 2.86 -3.09 -0.40
C ILE A 56 2.30 -2.71 -1.76
N GLN A 57 2.29 -1.43 -2.09
CA GLN A 57 1.79 -0.94 -3.38
C GLN A 57 2.69 0.16 -3.91
N ILE A 58 2.95 0.15 -5.21
CA ILE A 58 3.57 1.28 -5.90
C ILE A 58 2.45 2.03 -6.62
N MET A 59 2.28 3.29 -6.28
CA MET A 59 1.43 4.22 -7.00
C MET A 59 2.28 4.98 -8.01
N SER A 60 2.03 4.77 -9.28
CA SER A 60 2.76 5.39 -10.39
C SER A 60 1.88 6.45 -11.03
N VAL A 61 2.24 7.72 -10.86
CA VAL A 61 1.54 8.87 -11.43
C VAL A 61 2.23 9.27 -12.73
N GLU A 62 1.47 9.37 -13.82
CA GLU A 62 1.89 9.95 -15.09
C GLU A 62 1.34 11.38 -15.20
N PRO A 63 2.16 12.41 -14.96
CA PRO A 63 1.65 13.78 -14.86
C PRO A 63 1.08 14.32 -16.18
N THR A 64 1.58 13.82 -17.31
CA THR A 64 1.20 14.34 -18.64
C THR A 64 -0.22 13.90 -19.06
N THR A 65 -0.68 12.76 -18.55
CA THR A 65 -2.02 12.20 -18.83
C THR A 65 -2.94 12.25 -17.62
N ASP A 66 -2.46 12.72 -16.47
CA ASP A 66 -3.15 12.69 -15.17
C ASP A 66 -3.67 11.28 -14.82
N THR A 67 -2.84 10.27 -15.14
CA THR A 67 -3.20 8.87 -14.93
C THR A 67 -2.42 8.29 -13.77
N THR A 68 -3.12 7.72 -12.80
CA THR A 68 -2.54 6.98 -11.70
C THR A 68 -2.70 5.49 -11.92
N THR A 69 -1.59 4.76 -11.86
CA THR A 69 -1.55 3.31 -11.95
C THR A 69 -1.09 2.73 -10.61
N THR A 70 -1.86 1.80 -10.04
CA THR A 70 -1.49 1.08 -8.83
C THR A 70 -0.92 -0.28 -9.17
N ILE A 71 0.22 -0.62 -8.59
CA ILE A 71 0.94 -1.89 -8.75
C ILE A 71 1.07 -2.53 -7.37
N PRO A 72 0.18 -3.48 -7.01
CA PRO A 72 0.33 -4.22 -5.76
C PRO A 72 1.49 -5.20 -5.87
N ILE A 73 2.35 -5.18 -4.87
CA ILE A 73 3.47 -6.12 -4.74
C ILE A 73 3.05 -7.23 -3.79
N PRO A 74 3.03 -8.50 -4.23
CA PRO A 74 2.73 -9.61 -3.34
C PRO A 74 3.74 -9.68 -2.20
N ARG A 75 3.27 -9.68 -0.96
CA ARG A 75 4.12 -9.68 0.24
C ARG A 75 5.03 -10.89 0.36
N ASP A 76 4.65 -12.01 -0.29
CA ASP A 76 5.39 -13.27 -0.32
C ASP A 76 6.40 -13.35 -1.49
N LEU A 77 6.62 -12.24 -2.23
CA LEU A 77 7.63 -12.16 -3.27
C LEU A 77 9.01 -12.38 -2.63
N TRP A 78 9.76 -13.34 -3.19
CA TRP A 78 11.08 -13.75 -2.69
C TRP A 78 12.16 -12.82 -3.20
N ILE A 79 13.00 -12.37 -2.29
CA ILE A 79 14.13 -11.47 -2.56
C ILE A 79 15.41 -12.18 -2.17
N GLU A 80 16.41 -12.14 -3.04
CA GLU A 80 17.74 -12.68 -2.79
C GLU A 80 18.81 -11.64 -3.13
N GLY A 81 19.56 -11.19 -2.11
CA GLY A 81 20.75 -10.35 -2.26
C GLY A 81 20.55 -9.08 -3.08
N VAL A 82 19.53 -8.29 -2.75
CA VAL A 82 19.13 -7.10 -3.51
C VAL A 82 19.47 -5.84 -2.73
N GLY A 83 20.23 -4.94 -3.34
CA GLY A 83 20.59 -3.65 -2.75
C GLY A 83 21.30 -3.80 -1.41
N SER A 84 20.90 -2.97 -0.45
CA SER A 84 21.40 -3.02 0.93
C SER A 84 20.74 -4.11 1.79
N PHE A 85 19.78 -4.86 1.25
CA PHE A 85 19.21 -6.05 1.88
C PHE A 85 20.06 -7.27 1.55
N ASP A 86 21.02 -7.58 2.41
CA ASP A 86 22.09 -8.58 2.23
C ASP A 86 21.69 -10.01 2.59
N GLN A 87 20.41 -10.27 2.83
CA GLN A 87 19.86 -11.58 3.19
C GLN A 87 18.73 -11.99 2.23
N ASP A 88 18.42 -13.29 2.25
CA ASP A 88 17.30 -13.84 1.52
C ASP A 88 16.03 -13.81 2.38
N GLY A 89 14.91 -13.42 1.80
CA GLY A 89 13.66 -13.33 2.54
C GLY A 89 12.47 -12.93 1.67
N LYS A 90 11.30 -12.87 2.28
CA LYS A 90 10.12 -12.31 1.64
C LYS A 90 10.22 -10.78 1.63
N VAL A 91 9.68 -10.15 0.59
CA VAL A 91 9.70 -8.70 0.46
C VAL A 91 9.08 -7.97 1.65
N ASN A 92 8.09 -8.58 2.32
CA ASN A 92 7.47 -7.99 3.52
C ASN A 92 8.41 -7.94 4.74
N GLU A 93 9.45 -8.77 4.78
CA GLU A 93 10.45 -8.82 5.85
C GLU A 93 11.44 -7.65 5.76
N VAL A 94 11.64 -7.11 4.54
CA VAL A 94 12.55 -5.98 4.28
C VAL A 94 12.21 -4.76 5.16
N PHE A 95 10.91 -4.44 5.26
CA PHE A 95 10.44 -3.32 6.09
C PHE A 95 10.74 -3.55 7.58
N ALA A 96 10.56 -4.77 8.08
CA ALA A 96 10.87 -5.11 9.46
C ALA A 96 12.37 -5.02 9.76
N VAL A 97 13.22 -5.44 8.82
CA VAL A 97 14.68 -5.34 8.93
C VAL A 97 15.13 -3.89 8.98
N GLY A 98 14.63 -3.06 8.06
CA GLY A 98 14.92 -1.62 8.05
C GLY A 98 14.45 -0.93 9.33
N ASN A 99 13.25 -1.30 9.83
CA ASN A 99 12.76 -0.75 11.10
C ASN A 99 13.64 -1.12 12.30
N ALA A 100 14.16 -2.33 12.33
CA ALA A 100 15.07 -2.77 13.40
C ALA A 100 16.44 -2.04 13.35
N SER A 101 16.87 -1.60 12.18
CA SER A 101 18.15 -0.91 11.98
C SER A 101 18.08 0.60 12.23
N GLY A 102 16.99 1.29 11.85
CA GLY A 102 16.92 2.75 11.88
C GLY A 102 15.50 3.34 12.02
N GLY A 103 14.51 2.52 12.37
CA GLY A 103 13.12 2.97 12.50
C GLY A 103 12.36 3.03 11.18
N LEU A 104 11.19 3.67 11.20
CA LEU A 104 10.26 3.63 10.06
C LEU A 104 10.79 4.31 8.79
N ASP A 105 11.60 5.34 8.92
CA ASP A 105 12.18 6.04 7.76
C ASP A 105 13.19 5.12 7.05
N GLU A 106 14.02 4.42 7.81
CA GLU A 106 14.95 3.41 7.27
C GLU A 106 14.20 2.21 6.68
N ALA A 107 13.13 1.75 7.35
CA ALA A 107 12.28 0.68 6.86
C ALA A 107 11.72 0.96 5.47
N ALA A 108 11.16 2.16 5.29
CA ALA A 108 10.57 2.56 4.02
C ALA A 108 11.63 2.81 2.94
N SER A 109 12.76 3.42 3.30
CA SER A 109 13.88 3.67 2.39
C SER A 109 14.51 2.37 1.88
N LEU A 110 14.77 1.40 2.77
CA LEU A 110 15.30 0.09 2.39
C LEU A 110 14.33 -0.66 1.47
N LEU A 111 13.03 -0.66 1.81
CA LEU A 111 12.03 -1.32 0.96
C LEU A 111 11.90 -0.63 -0.41
N ALA A 112 12.00 0.71 -0.47
CA ALA A 112 11.98 1.47 -1.73
C ALA A 112 13.21 1.14 -2.60
N GLU A 113 14.40 1.03 -2.00
CA GLU A 113 15.63 0.61 -2.70
C GLU A 113 15.46 -0.79 -3.29
N VAL A 114 15.07 -1.78 -2.48
CA VAL A 114 14.85 -3.16 -2.90
C VAL A 114 13.81 -3.24 -4.02
N LEU A 115 12.67 -2.56 -3.87
CA LEU A 115 11.63 -2.57 -4.89
C LEU A 115 12.06 -1.86 -6.17
N SER A 116 12.89 -0.82 -6.07
CA SER A 116 13.43 -0.15 -7.28
C SER A 116 14.28 -1.12 -8.10
N GLU A 117 15.10 -1.94 -7.45
CA GLU A 117 15.91 -2.95 -8.14
C GLU A 117 15.05 -4.10 -8.68
N VAL A 118 14.13 -4.64 -7.88
CA VAL A 118 13.27 -5.76 -8.26
C VAL A 118 12.32 -5.42 -9.40
N THR A 119 11.71 -4.24 -9.35
CA THR A 119 10.69 -3.83 -10.34
C THR A 119 11.26 -3.07 -11.54
N GLY A 120 12.49 -2.55 -11.44
CA GLY A 120 13.07 -1.64 -12.43
C GLY A 120 12.42 -0.25 -12.44
N LEU A 121 11.54 0.04 -11.49
CA LEU A 121 10.89 1.34 -11.32
C LEU A 121 11.64 2.15 -10.26
N ARG A 122 12.10 3.35 -10.60
CA ARG A 122 12.64 4.24 -9.58
C ARG A 122 11.51 4.62 -8.62
N ILE A 123 11.65 4.30 -7.34
CA ILE A 123 10.75 4.78 -6.30
C ILE A 123 11.22 6.17 -5.87
N ASP A 124 10.38 7.17 -6.08
CA ASP A 124 10.72 8.58 -5.84
C ASP A 124 10.41 9.01 -4.42
N HIS A 125 9.29 8.49 -3.88
CA HIS A 125 8.78 8.82 -2.55
C HIS A 125 8.16 7.61 -1.89
N TRP A 126 7.94 7.70 -0.58
CA TRP A 126 7.28 6.66 0.19
C TRP A 126 6.32 7.21 1.24
N LEU A 127 5.34 6.38 1.59
CA LEU A 127 4.39 6.60 2.67
C LEU A 127 4.15 5.27 3.38
N SER A 128 4.26 5.25 4.70
CA SER A 128 3.92 4.10 5.53
C SER A 128 2.85 4.45 6.56
N ILE A 129 1.97 3.49 6.85
CA ILE A 129 0.85 3.66 7.77
C ILE A 129 0.63 2.38 8.56
N ASP A 130 0.39 2.50 9.86
CA ASP A 130 -0.05 1.38 10.68
C ASP A 130 -1.57 1.15 10.57
N PHE A 131 -2.05 -0.02 11.03
CA PHE A 131 -3.47 -0.36 10.98
C PHE A 131 -4.35 0.59 11.79
N ALA A 132 -3.84 1.15 12.88
CA ALA A 132 -4.59 2.11 13.66
C ALA A 132 -4.79 3.42 12.87
N GLY A 133 -3.72 3.93 12.25
CA GLY A 133 -3.80 5.10 11.38
C GLY A 133 -4.70 4.89 10.17
N PHE A 134 -4.69 3.70 9.58
CA PHE A 134 -5.61 3.37 8.49
C PHE A 134 -7.08 3.49 8.94
N ARG A 135 -7.45 2.93 10.10
CA ARG A 135 -8.80 3.06 10.67
C ARG A 135 -9.16 4.51 10.92
N ASP A 136 -8.27 5.23 11.59
CA ASP A 136 -8.49 6.63 11.96
C ASP A 136 -8.68 7.52 10.72
N ILE A 137 -7.96 7.27 9.62
CA ILE A 137 -8.13 7.97 8.33
C ILE A 137 -9.50 7.66 7.71
N VAL A 138 -9.89 6.39 7.67
CA VAL A 138 -11.21 5.99 7.13
C VAL A 138 -12.33 6.65 7.93
N ASP A 139 -12.24 6.65 9.26
CA ASP A 139 -13.23 7.29 10.14
C ASP A 139 -13.24 8.82 9.96
N ALA A 140 -12.07 9.43 9.75
CA ALA A 140 -11.95 10.88 9.55
C ALA A 140 -12.66 11.38 8.28
N VAL A 141 -12.72 10.55 7.24
CA VAL A 141 -13.47 10.85 6.00
C VAL A 141 -14.94 10.42 6.06
N GLY A 142 -15.38 9.82 7.17
CA GLY A 142 -16.76 9.37 7.37
C GLY A 142 -17.05 7.96 6.88
N GLY A 143 -16.04 7.12 6.75
CA GLY A 143 -16.14 5.77 6.21
C GLY A 143 -15.96 5.70 4.70
N VAL A 144 -15.96 4.49 4.17
CA VAL A 144 -15.87 4.21 2.74
C VAL A 144 -17.01 3.31 2.29
N THR A 145 -17.44 3.46 1.05
CA THR A 145 -18.50 2.62 0.47
C THR A 145 -17.89 1.77 -0.65
N VAL A 146 -18.04 0.46 -0.56
CA VAL A 146 -17.50 -0.49 -1.54
C VAL A 146 -18.61 -1.36 -2.12
N ASP A 147 -18.47 -1.72 -3.40
CA ASP A 147 -19.30 -2.76 -4.01
C ASP A 147 -18.67 -4.12 -3.72
N ASN A 148 -19.33 -4.89 -2.84
CA ASN A 148 -18.92 -6.25 -2.49
C ASN A 148 -19.68 -7.27 -3.35
N PRO A 149 -19.05 -7.95 -4.32
CA PRO A 149 -19.76 -8.78 -5.28
C PRO A 149 -20.38 -10.03 -4.69
N VAL A 150 -19.87 -10.51 -3.54
CA VAL A 150 -20.27 -11.79 -2.93
C VAL A 150 -20.33 -11.65 -1.42
N ALA A 151 -21.45 -12.04 -0.82
CA ALA A 151 -21.55 -12.11 0.64
C ALA A 151 -20.62 -13.21 1.17
N PHE A 152 -19.88 -12.92 2.23
CA PHE A 152 -19.04 -13.91 2.91
C PHE A 152 -18.94 -13.63 4.41
N ALA A 153 -18.85 -14.71 5.18
CA ALA A 153 -18.42 -14.67 6.57
C ALA A 153 -16.91 -14.96 6.63
N TYR A 154 -16.22 -14.49 7.68
CA TYR A 154 -14.77 -14.63 7.77
C TYR A 154 -14.31 -14.95 9.20
N THR A 155 -13.07 -15.47 9.29
CA THR A 155 -12.29 -15.55 10.52
C THR A 155 -10.89 -14.97 10.30
N MET A 156 -10.27 -14.49 11.37
CA MET A 156 -8.92 -13.93 11.31
C MET A 156 -7.84 -15.00 11.53
N THR A 157 -8.21 -16.15 12.03
CA THR A 157 -7.31 -17.29 12.29
C THR A 157 -7.66 -18.43 11.35
N GLU A 158 -6.66 -19.24 10.97
CA GLU A 158 -6.87 -20.42 10.17
C GLU A 158 -7.85 -21.37 10.89
N PRO A 159 -8.95 -21.78 10.25
CA PRO A 159 -9.89 -22.72 10.85
C PRO A 159 -9.20 -24.06 11.09
N GLN A 160 -9.17 -24.51 12.34
CA GLN A 160 -8.55 -25.80 12.69
C GLN A 160 -9.35 -27.02 12.16
N HIS A 161 -10.56 -26.80 11.66
CA HIS A 161 -11.44 -27.83 11.08
C HIS A 161 -12.17 -27.24 9.88
N ALA A 162 -12.42 -28.06 8.88
CA ALA A 162 -12.95 -27.68 7.56
C ALA A 162 -14.38 -27.09 7.55
N ILE A 163 -15.04 -26.96 8.69
CA ILE A 163 -16.35 -26.33 8.83
C ILE A 163 -16.20 -25.21 9.85
N GLY A 164 -16.01 -23.97 9.31
CA GLY A 164 -15.48 -22.85 10.01
C GLY A 164 -16.34 -22.28 11.12
N ASP A 165 -15.69 -21.93 12.21
CA ASP A 165 -16.17 -20.89 13.10
C ASP A 165 -15.93 -19.53 12.41
N TRP A 166 -16.95 -19.04 11.71
CA TRP A 166 -16.96 -17.74 11.04
C TRP A 166 -17.35 -16.62 12.01
N SER A 167 -16.85 -16.67 13.24
CA SER A 167 -17.28 -15.83 14.35
C SER A 167 -16.71 -14.41 14.30
N ALA A 168 -15.75 -14.12 13.42
CA ALA A 168 -15.17 -12.79 13.35
C ALA A 168 -16.10 -11.75 12.70
N GLY A 169 -17.01 -12.17 11.82
CA GLY A 169 -18.00 -11.32 11.18
C GLY A 169 -18.39 -11.75 9.77
N ALA A 170 -19.23 -10.94 9.14
CA ALA A 170 -19.67 -11.17 7.77
C ALA A 170 -19.84 -9.84 7.03
N PHE A 171 -19.75 -9.90 5.70
CA PHE A 171 -20.02 -8.79 4.79
C PHE A 171 -21.08 -9.23 3.78
N GLU A 172 -22.11 -8.41 3.62
CA GLU A 172 -23.19 -8.65 2.67
C GLU A 172 -22.73 -8.35 1.23
N ALA A 173 -23.41 -8.92 0.25
CA ALA A 173 -23.20 -8.57 -1.15
C ALA A 173 -23.90 -7.26 -1.51
N GLY A 174 -23.33 -6.54 -2.48
CA GLY A 174 -23.80 -5.24 -2.95
C GLY A 174 -23.03 -4.08 -2.33
N GLU A 175 -23.59 -2.90 -2.39
CA GLU A 175 -23.01 -1.70 -1.84
C GLU A 175 -23.05 -1.74 -0.31
N ILE A 176 -21.88 -1.72 0.33
CA ILE A 176 -21.73 -1.72 1.78
C ILE A 176 -20.91 -0.53 2.24
N HIS A 177 -21.37 0.11 3.32
CA HIS A 177 -20.64 1.18 3.99
C HIS A 177 -19.80 0.62 5.13
N LEU A 178 -18.52 0.95 5.15
CA LEU A 178 -17.53 0.44 6.11
C LEU A 178 -16.92 1.61 6.89
N ASP A 179 -16.96 1.55 8.21
CA ASP A 179 -16.13 2.39 9.06
C ASP A 179 -14.65 1.91 9.07
N GLY A 180 -13.80 2.53 9.85
CA GLY A 180 -12.38 2.19 9.90
C GLY A 180 -12.12 0.75 10.32
N GLU A 181 -12.82 0.24 11.33
CA GLU A 181 -12.65 -1.13 11.82
C GLU A 181 -13.15 -2.15 10.80
N ALA A 182 -14.35 -1.93 10.23
CA ALA A 182 -14.91 -2.79 9.21
C ALA A 182 -14.07 -2.78 7.92
N SER A 183 -13.52 -1.62 7.53
CA SER A 183 -12.62 -1.48 6.37
C SER A 183 -11.33 -2.26 6.55
N LEU A 184 -10.74 -2.20 7.75
CA LEU A 184 -9.55 -2.97 8.08
C LEU A 184 -9.85 -4.47 8.07
N ALA A 185 -10.95 -4.90 8.68
CA ALA A 185 -11.39 -6.29 8.70
C ALA A 185 -11.65 -6.83 7.29
N TYR A 186 -12.37 -6.08 6.45
CA TYR A 186 -12.64 -6.41 5.05
C TYR A 186 -11.34 -6.57 4.22
N SER A 187 -10.40 -5.65 4.41
CA SER A 187 -9.09 -5.67 3.73
C SER A 187 -8.17 -6.80 4.19
N ARG A 188 -8.37 -7.34 5.40
CA ARG A 188 -7.53 -8.38 6.01
C ARG A 188 -8.15 -9.77 5.98
N ALA A 189 -9.45 -9.89 5.75
CA ALA A 189 -10.15 -11.17 5.72
C ALA A 189 -9.44 -12.16 4.79
N ARG A 190 -8.93 -13.26 5.35
CA ARG A 190 -8.10 -14.23 4.63
C ARG A 190 -8.79 -15.59 4.54
N TYR A 191 -9.47 -15.98 5.60
CA TYR A 191 -10.23 -17.21 5.69
C TYR A 191 -11.69 -16.84 5.64
N THR A 192 -12.37 -17.20 4.54
CA THR A 192 -13.76 -16.83 4.30
C THR A 192 -14.61 -18.03 3.98
N SER A 193 -15.94 -17.90 4.17
CA SER A 193 -16.91 -18.95 3.88
C SER A 193 -17.06 -19.22 2.37
N VAL A 194 -16.49 -18.36 1.52
CA VAL A 194 -16.50 -18.49 0.06
C VAL A 194 -15.08 -18.77 -0.42
N PHE A 195 -14.83 -19.94 -0.98
CA PHE A 195 -13.50 -20.39 -1.39
C PHE A 195 -12.79 -19.40 -2.34
N ALA A 196 -13.51 -18.83 -3.30
CA ALA A 196 -12.98 -17.84 -4.23
C ALA A 196 -12.49 -16.55 -3.54
N GLU A 197 -13.05 -16.21 -2.36
CA GLU A 197 -12.68 -15.08 -1.53
C GLU A 197 -11.59 -15.41 -0.49
N SER A 198 -11.16 -16.68 -0.39
CA SER A 198 -10.27 -17.22 0.65
C SER A 198 -8.81 -17.32 0.20
N ASN A 199 -8.32 -16.34 -0.56
CA ASN A 199 -6.94 -16.33 -1.06
C ASN A 199 -6.34 -14.91 -1.07
N ASP A 200 -5.04 -14.82 -1.27
CA ASP A 200 -4.30 -13.54 -1.23
C ASP A 200 -4.66 -12.60 -2.40
N TYR A 201 -5.07 -13.16 -3.55
CA TYR A 201 -5.55 -12.36 -4.66
C TYR A 201 -6.87 -11.66 -4.32
N ALA A 202 -7.86 -12.39 -3.80
CA ALA A 202 -9.14 -11.81 -3.37
C ALA A 202 -8.93 -10.75 -2.27
N ARG A 203 -8.00 -10.99 -1.33
CA ARG A 203 -7.61 -10.00 -0.32
C ARG A 203 -7.06 -8.73 -0.98
N SER A 204 -6.16 -8.86 -1.93
CA SER A 204 -5.57 -7.73 -2.66
C SER A 204 -6.64 -6.94 -3.44
N VAL A 205 -7.64 -7.62 -4.03
CA VAL A 205 -8.78 -6.96 -4.68
C VAL A 205 -9.66 -6.21 -3.67
N ARG A 206 -9.92 -6.77 -2.48
CA ARG A 206 -10.66 -6.07 -1.42
C ARG A 206 -9.91 -4.83 -0.92
N GLN A 207 -8.60 -4.92 -0.73
CA GLN A 207 -7.76 -3.77 -0.41
C GLN A 207 -7.88 -2.67 -1.46
N ALA A 208 -7.87 -3.04 -2.76
CA ALA A 208 -8.01 -2.08 -3.84
C ALA A 208 -9.38 -1.37 -3.82
N ARG A 209 -10.48 -2.09 -3.54
CA ARG A 209 -11.82 -1.47 -3.42
C ARG A 209 -11.85 -0.42 -2.31
N VAL A 210 -11.34 -0.78 -1.12
CA VAL A 210 -11.29 0.15 0.02
C VAL A 210 -10.41 1.36 -0.30
N LEU A 211 -9.23 1.16 -0.85
CA LEU A 211 -8.33 2.27 -1.23
C LEU A 211 -8.91 3.12 -2.36
N GLY A 212 -9.58 2.52 -3.34
CA GLY A 212 -10.29 3.24 -4.40
C GLY A 212 -11.37 4.16 -3.83
N SER A 213 -12.25 3.63 -2.98
CA SER A 213 -13.29 4.41 -2.31
C SER A 213 -12.69 5.50 -1.39
N LEU A 214 -11.62 5.19 -0.66
CA LEU A 214 -10.93 6.19 0.17
C LEU A 214 -10.38 7.35 -0.68
N ARG A 215 -9.78 7.05 -1.84
CA ARG A 215 -9.30 8.07 -2.79
C ARG A 215 -10.44 8.96 -3.30
N GLU A 216 -11.57 8.34 -3.68
CA GLU A 216 -12.76 9.08 -4.11
C GLU A 216 -13.24 10.04 -3.03
N GLN A 217 -13.31 9.60 -1.77
CA GLN A 217 -13.69 10.44 -0.63
C GLN A 217 -12.69 11.60 -0.42
N LEU A 218 -11.40 11.32 -0.51
CA LEU A 218 -10.34 12.34 -0.39
C LEU A 218 -10.38 13.32 -1.57
N GLY A 219 -10.61 12.85 -2.80
CA GLY A 219 -10.70 13.67 -4.02
C GLY A 219 -11.98 14.51 -4.08
N ALA A 220 -13.12 13.98 -3.63
CA ALA A 220 -14.42 14.66 -3.67
C ALA A 220 -14.56 15.87 -2.74
N GLY A 221 -13.52 16.26 -2.02
CA GLY A 221 -13.51 17.47 -1.18
C GLY A 221 -13.12 17.25 0.28
N GLY A 222 -12.69 16.06 0.64
CA GLY A 222 -12.30 15.74 2.02
C GLY A 222 -11.14 16.61 2.54
N ILE A 223 -10.13 16.85 1.71
CA ILE A 223 -8.98 17.70 2.07
C ILE A 223 -9.24 19.20 1.81
N ALA A 224 -10.08 19.55 0.84
CA ALA A 224 -10.35 20.94 0.48
C ALA A 224 -11.22 21.67 1.51
N SER A 225 -11.94 20.96 2.37
CA SER A 225 -12.74 21.55 3.44
C SER A 225 -11.90 21.62 4.74
N ILE A 226 -11.91 22.77 5.43
CA ILE A 226 -11.06 23.02 6.62
C ILE A 226 -11.29 21.99 7.72
N ILE A 227 -12.54 21.65 8.03
CA ILE A 227 -12.86 20.73 9.14
C ILE A 227 -12.48 19.28 8.82
N PRO A 228 -12.87 18.69 7.68
CA PRO A 228 -12.38 17.38 7.27
C PRO A 228 -10.84 17.30 7.17
N GLY A 229 -10.21 18.33 6.60
CA GLY A 229 -8.76 18.39 6.50
C GLY A 229 -8.05 18.37 7.85
N LEU A 230 -8.56 19.08 8.86
CA LEU A 230 -8.01 19.04 10.22
C LEU A 230 -8.20 17.66 10.88
N ARG A 231 -9.36 17.03 10.72
CA ARG A 231 -9.59 15.66 11.23
C ARG A 231 -8.66 14.65 10.60
N LEU A 232 -8.42 14.77 9.29
CA LEU A 232 -7.48 13.91 8.59
C LEU A 232 -6.05 14.11 9.09
N MET A 233 -5.61 15.36 9.32
CA MET A 233 -4.30 15.65 9.93
C MET A 233 -4.20 15.01 11.33
N ASP A 234 -5.24 15.12 12.16
CA ASP A 234 -5.26 14.50 13.49
C ASP A 234 -5.18 12.96 13.40
N ALA A 235 -5.88 12.34 12.45
CA ALA A 235 -5.88 10.91 12.24
C ALA A 235 -4.51 10.37 11.75
N MET A 236 -3.77 11.17 10.99
CA MET A 236 -2.45 10.81 10.48
C MET A 236 -1.32 11.03 11.48
N GLU A 237 -1.50 11.92 12.46
CA GLU A 237 -0.45 12.33 13.41
C GLU A 237 0.07 11.14 14.22
N GLY A 238 1.39 10.86 14.11
CA GLY A 238 2.05 9.72 14.77
C GLY A 238 1.69 8.34 14.23
N ARG A 239 0.88 8.26 13.17
CA ARG A 239 0.43 7.00 12.53
C ARG A 239 0.96 6.83 11.11
N VAL A 240 1.21 7.94 10.46
CA VAL A 240 1.76 7.99 9.11
C VAL A 240 3.20 8.47 9.18
N ARG A 241 4.07 7.85 8.39
CA ARG A 241 5.44 8.33 8.13
C ARG A 241 5.67 8.40 6.63
N THR A 242 6.32 9.47 6.18
CA THR A 242 6.57 9.72 4.76
C THR A 242 7.77 10.66 4.57
N ASP A 243 8.37 10.65 3.40
CA ASP A 243 9.34 11.65 2.93
C ASP A 243 8.66 12.81 2.15
N LEU A 244 7.34 12.74 1.95
CA LEU A 244 6.55 13.81 1.33
C LEU A 244 6.19 14.89 2.37
N SER A 245 6.30 16.17 2.00
CA SER A 245 5.79 17.24 2.85
C SER A 245 4.26 17.25 2.88
N ALA A 246 3.66 17.96 3.84
CA ALA A 246 2.21 18.14 3.90
C ALA A 246 1.67 18.81 2.62
N ILE A 247 2.45 19.68 1.98
CA ILE A 247 2.10 20.30 0.69
C ILE A 247 2.15 19.25 -0.42
N ASP A 248 3.18 18.41 -0.45
CA ASP A 248 3.31 17.34 -1.44
C ASP A 248 2.18 16.32 -1.32
N LEU A 249 1.79 15.92 -0.09
CA LEU A 249 0.63 15.05 0.15
C LEU A 249 -0.67 15.66 -0.37
N PHE A 250 -0.87 16.97 -0.18
CA PHE A 250 -2.02 17.68 -0.74
C PHE A 250 -1.99 17.68 -2.26
N LEU A 251 -0.85 17.97 -2.88
CA LEU A 251 -0.69 17.94 -4.34
C LEU A 251 -0.91 16.52 -4.91
N LEU A 252 -0.35 15.51 -4.26
CA LEU A 252 -0.53 14.12 -4.66
C LEU A 252 -2.01 13.71 -4.65
N SER A 253 -2.79 14.19 -3.67
CA SER A 253 -4.21 13.88 -3.56
C SER A 253 -5.04 14.37 -4.76
N SER A 254 -4.61 15.44 -5.43
CA SER A 254 -5.28 15.98 -6.62
C SER A 254 -5.03 15.16 -7.90
N HIS A 255 -4.01 14.30 -7.90
CA HIS A 255 -3.68 13.42 -9.03
C HIS A 255 -4.20 11.97 -8.85
N LEU A 256 -5.01 11.71 -7.83
CA LEU A 256 -5.55 10.37 -7.55
C LEU A 256 -6.82 10.02 -8.35
N SER A 257 -7.08 10.70 -9.47
CA SER A 257 -8.35 10.63 -10.19
C SER A 257 -8.54 9.40 -11.09
N SER A 258 -7.47 8.66 -11.41
CA SER A 258 -7.53 7.52 -12.31
C SER A 258 -7.23 6.21 -11.57
N ASP A 259 -8.01 5.18 -11.85
CA ASP A 259 -7.89 3.88 -11.20
C ASP A 259 -7.51 2.78 -12.20
N ARG A 260 -6.24 2.75 -12.58
CA ARG A 260 -5.65 1.66 -13.32
C ARG A 260 -4.83 0.79 -12.39
N ARG A 261 -4.93 -0.54 -12.57
CA ARG A 261 -4.21 -1.51 -11.77
C ARG A 261 -3.42 -2.47 -12.64
N ILE A 262 -2.14 -2.70 -12.31
CA ILE A 262 -1.31 -3.72 -12.92
C ILE A 262 -1.11 -4.84 -11.91
N GLU A 263 -1.63 -6.03 -12.23
CA GLU A 263 -1.54 -7.19 -11.35
C GLU A 263 -0.28 -8.00 -11.62
N LEU A 264 0.42 -8.36 -10.55
CA LEU A 264 1.51 -9.32 -10.57
C LEU A 264 0.96 -10.70 -10.21
N THR A 265 0.39 -11.39 -11.20
CA THR A 265 -0.32 -12.64 -10.96
C THR A 265 0.56 -13.87 -11.15
N GLU A 266 0.26 -14.90 -10.34
CA GLU A 266 0.80 -16.24 -10.53
C GLU A 266 0.39 -16.81 -11.91
N GLY A 267 1.31 -17.48 -12.55
CA GLY A 267 1.11 -18.05 -13.89
C GLY A 267 1.34 -17.07 -15.05
N LEU A 268 1.42 -15.76 -14.79
CA LEU A 268 1.76 -14.74 -15.79
C LEU A 268 3.19 -14.22 -15.59
N VAL A 269 3.46 -13.59 -14.46
CA VAL A 269 4.77 -12.99 -14.16
C VAL A 269 5.41 -13.54 -12.89
N LEU A 270 4.66 -14.29 -12.10
CA LEU A 270 5.12 -14.93 -10.88
C LEU A 270 4.86 -16.44 -10.92
N THR A 271 5.65 -17.18 -10.18
CA THR A 271 5.51 -18.63 -9.97
C THR A 271 5.52 -18.91 -8.47
N ALA A 272 4.52 -19.66 -8.02
CA ALA A 272 4.47 -20.13 -6.63
C ALA A 272 5.40 -21.32 -6.44
N THR A 273 6.15 -21.31 -5.35
CA THR A 273 7.04 -22.40 -4.93
C THR A 273 7.21 -22.37 -3.41
N SER A 274 8.11 -23.19 -2.90
CA SER A 274 8.50 -23.18 -1.48
C SER A 274 10.00 -22.93 -1.37
N ASN A 275 10.38 -22.18 -0.34
CA ASN A 275 11.79 -22.02 0.00
C ASN A 275 12.37 -23.29 0.65
N SER A 276 13.65 -23.27 1.00
CA SER A 276 14.37 -24.40 1.64
C SER A 276 13.73 -24.88 2.96
N ASN A 277 12.95 -24.03 3.62
CA ASN A 277 12.26 -24.35 4.88
C ASN A 277 10.80 -24.81 4.65
N GLY A 278 10.38 -24.97 3.38
CA GLY A 278 9.01 -25.37 3.02
C GLY A 278 7.98 -24.23 3.10
N ALA A 279 8.39 -22.99 3.34
CA ALA A 279 7.47 -21.86 3.37
C ALA A 279 7.08 -21.44 1.94
N TYR A 280 5.80 -21.14 1.73
CA TYR A 280 5.27 -20.60 0.47
C TYR A 280 5.94 -19.28 0.12
N ILE A 281 6.43 -19.18 -1.13
CA ILE A 281 7.01 -17.97 -1.69
C ILE A 281 6.57 -17.79 -3.15
N LEU A 282 6.68 -16.56 -3.66
CA LEU A 282 6.48 -16.21 -5.05
C LEU A 282 7.82 -15.76 -5.63
N ILE A 283 8.20 -16.31 -6.77
CA ILE A 283 9.40 -15.92 -7.53
C ILE A 283 9.00 -15.39 -8.90
N PRO A 284 9.77 -14.51 -9.55
CA PRO A 284 9.55 -14.13 -10.93
C PRO A 284 9.49 -15.35 -11.85
N ALA A 285 8.60 -15.33 -12.85
CA ALA A 285 8.54 -16.37 -13.84
C ALA A 285 9.88 -16.46 -14.59
N GLY A 286 10.41 -17.69 -14.74
CA GLY A 286 11.73 -17.91 -15.32
C GLY A 286 12.90 -17.60 -14.37
N TRP A 287 12.66 -17.62 -13.07
CA TRP A 287 13.68 -17.44 -12.05
C TRP A 287 14.86 -18.40 -12.20
N THR A 288 16.07 -17.88 -12.25
CA THR A 288 17.33 -18.64 -12.35
C THR A 288 18.31 -18.40 -11.20
N GLY A 289 17.88 -17.65 -10.20
CA GLY A 289 18.68 -17.27 -9.03
C GLY A 289 18.69 -15.77 -8.75
N PRO A 290 19.51 -15.31 -7.80
CA PRO A 290 19.61 -13.90 -7.43
C PRO A 290 19.75 -12.96 -8.62
N GLY A 291 19.05 -11.82 -8.60
CA GLY A 291 19.06 -10.84 -9.69
C GLY A 291 18.21 -11.19 -10.92
N SER A 292 17.47 -12.30 -10.93
CA SER A 292 16.65 -12.74 -12.08
C SER A 292 15.29 -11.99 -12.17
N TYR A 293 15.31 -10.66 -12.03
CA TYR A 293 14.09 -9.84 -12.05
C TYR A 293 13.74 -9.27 -13.44
N GLY A 294 14.58 -9.49 -14.46
CA GLY A 294 14.44 -8.90 -15.79
C GLY A 294 13.10 -9.16 -16.48
N GLY A 295 12.49 -10.33 -16.28
CA GLY A 295 11.16 -10.65 -16.81
C GLY A 295 10.05 -9.79 -16.17
N LEU A 296 10.09 -9.61 -14.85
CA LEU A 296 9.18 -8.76 -14.10
C LEU A 296 9.34 -7.29 -14.51
N GLN A 297 10.58 -6.82 -14.61
CA GLN A 297 10.90 -5.45 -15.04
C GLN A 297 10.39 -5.17 -16.46
N ALA A 298 10.61 -6.07 -17.39
CA ALA A 298 10.12 -5.95 -18.78
C ALA A 298 8.58 -5.91 -18.84
N TYR A 299 7.90 -6.75 -18.07
CA TYR A 299 6.45 -6.74 -17.97
C TYR A 299 5.92 -5.40 -17.45
N LEU A 300 6.45 -4.89 -16.33
CA LEU A 300 6.03 -3.62 -15.75
C LEU A 300 6.30 -2.43 -16.70
N SER A 301 7.48 -2.41 -17.33
CA SER A 301 7.82 -1.38 -18.32
C SER A 301 6.84 -1.38 -19.50
N ALA A 302 6.52 -2.56 -20.06
CA ALA A 302 5.55 -2.68 -21.14
C ALA A 302 4.15 -2.28 -20.72
N ALA A 303 3.69 -2.72 -19.52
CA ALA A 303 2.38 -2.39 -19.01
C ALA A 303 2.21 -0.88 -18.75
N LEU A 304 3.23 -0.20 -18.24
CA LEU A 304 3.19 1.25 -18.01
C LEU A 304 3.32 2.07 -19.30
N SER A 305 3.97 1.54 -20.33
CA SER A 305 4.13 2.24 -21.62
C SER A 305 2.84 2.34 -22.43
N THR A 306 1.86 1.48 -22.16
CA THR A 306 0.53 1.53 -22.83
C THR A 306 -0.29 2.78 -22.44
N ASP A 307 0.14 3.55 -21.47
CA ASP A 307 -0.51 4.81 -21.05
C ASP A 307 -0.14 6.01 -21.96
N ALA A 308 0.87 5.85 -22.80
CA ALA A 308 1.39 6.93 -23.65
C ALA A 308 0.76 6.96 -25.06
N GLN A 309 -0.21 6.13 -25.36
CA GLN A 309 -0.96 6.11 -26.63
C GLN A 309 -2.42 6.48 -26.42
#